data_40249d9c5a498c0984ce5be17d995e4d
#
_entry.id   40249d9c5a498c0984ce5be17d995e4d
#
_cell.length_a   1.000
_cell.length_b   1.000
_cell.length_c   1.000
_cell.angle_alpha   90.00
_cell.angle_beta   90.00
_cell.angle_gamma   90.00
#
_symmetry.space_group_name_H-M   'P 1'
#
loop_
_entity.id
_entity.type
_entity.pdbx_description
1 polymer ?
#
loop_
_entity_poly.entity_id
_entity_poly.type
_entity_poly.pdbx_seq_one_letter_code
_entity_poly.pdbx_strand_id
1 'polypeptide(L)'
;SQFEIEPLMIKEKNKTLIKDFTGNKYGKKLEIYLKEAAIDQDKAGITKVYLVKDISSGKIVFYFALNCGLLIRPYGQSDLPEEEEEIVTMLIEALNGNGDISVDDILSWSEEPVSARLLKIAEERRNYKADVQADIEHTQEEKNALRVLEQFPAIELSHFCKNADYRLSMEIDIPLGFYVFWEMVVPEVLKIATMVGCQYIYL
;
A
#
# COMPACT_ATOMS: atom_id res chain seq x y z
N SER A 1 -19.18 20.42 3.77
CA SER A 1 -19.05 19.19 4.54
C SER A 1 -19.38 19.44 6.00
N GLN A 2 -20.08 18.52 6.65
CA GLN A 2 -20.34 18.56 8.10
C GLN A 2 -19.09 18.21 8.89
N PHE A 3 -18.13 17.55 8.26
CA PHE A 3 -16.92 17.03 8.89
C PHE A 3 -15.67 17.71 8.35
N GLU A 4 -14.63 17.75 9.18
CA GLU A 4 -13.28 18.18 8.81
C GLU A 4 -12.25 17.12 9.18
N ILE A 5 -11.15 17.06 8.40
CA ILE A 5 -9.97 16.26 8.74
C ILE A 5 -8.92 17.18 9.34
N GLU A 6 -8.35 16.75 10.46
CA GLU A 6 -7.31 17.48 11.16
C GLU A 6 -6.21 16.54 11.66
N PRO A 7 -4.91 16.83 11.43
CA PRO A 7 -3.83 16.05 12.03
C PRO A 7 -3.91 16.09 13.56
N LEU A 8 -3.66 14.95 14.22
CA LEU A 8 -3.73 14.82 15.67
C LEU A 8 -2.88 15.88 16.39
N MET A 9 -1.67 16.10 15.90
CA MET A 9 -0.67 16.94 16.56
C MET A 9 -0.78 18.43 16.23
N ILE A 10 -1.73 18.86 15.39
CA ILE A 10 -1.83 20.27 14.97
C ILE A 10 -2.35 21.19 16.09
N LYS A 11 -3.19 20.65 16.99
CA LYS A 11 -3.75 21.38 18.14
C LYS A 11 -3.59 20.60 19.43
N GLU A 12 -3.16 21.27 20.48
CA GLU A 12 -3.01 20.65 21.82
C GLU A 12 -4.33 20.07 22.34
N LYS A 13 -5.46 20.73 22.04
CA LYS A 13 -6.80 20.26 22.38
C LYS A 13 -7.10 18.84 21.89
N ASN A 14 -6.52 18.42 20.76
CA ASN A 14 -6.76 17.10 20.21
C ASN A 14 -6.27 15.98 21.13
N LYS A 15 -5.18 16.20 21.87
CA LYS A 15 -4.66 15.27 22.87
C LYS A 15 -5.64 15.01 24.03
N THR A 16 -6.51 15.98 24.32
CA THR A 16 -7.57 15.80 25.31
C THR A 16 -8.77 15.09 24.70
N LEU A 17 -9.15 15.46 23.46
CA LEU A 17 -10.31 14.87 22.79
C LEU A 17 -10.19 13.37 22.55
N ILE A 18 -8.98 12.84 22.28
CA ILE A 18 -8.80 11.41 22.08
C ILE A 18 -9.09 10.56 23.31
N LYS A 19 -9.05 11.15 24.52
CA LYS A 19 -9.37 10.44 25.77
C LYS A 19 -10.85 10.04 25.82
N ASP A 20 -11.72 10.81 25.19
CA ASP A 20 -13.17 10.58 25.13
C ASP A 20 -13.57 9.68 23.93
N PHE A 21 -12.60 9.24 23.13
CA PHE A 21 -12.87 8.34 22.02
C PHE A 21 -13.19 6.94 22.51
N THR A 22 -14.23 6.31 21.95
CA THR A 22 -14.66 4.97 22.32
C THR A 22 -14.73 4.10 21.05
N GLY A 23 -13.98 3.03 21.00
CA GLY A 23 -14.09 2.00 19.96
C GLY A 23 -15.25 1.04 20.24
N ASN A 24 -15.87 0.50 19.21
CA ASN A 24 -16.80 -0.60 19.38
C ASN A 24 -16.05 -1.90 19.77
N LYS A 25 -16.77 -3.01 19.95
CA LYS A 25 -16.17 -4.30 20.35
C LYS A 25 -15.04 -4.79 19.43
N TYR A 26 -15.10 -4.43 18.14
CA TYR A 26 -14.05 -4.78 17.15
C TYR A 26 -12.91 -3.75 17.10
N GLY A 27 -13.22 -2.49 17.47
CA GLY A 27 -12.28 -1.38 17.48
C GLY A 27 -11.57 -1.16 18.82
N LYS A 28 -11.70 -2.05 19.79
CA LYS A 28 -11.12 -1.85 21.13
C LYS A 28 -9.59 -1.70 21.12
N LYS A 29 -8.91 -2.49 20.30
CA LYS A 29 -7.45 -2.37 20.11
C LYS A 29 -7.07 -1.02 19.49
N LEU A 30 -7.87 -0.53 18.56
CA LEU A 30 -7.67 0.76 17.90
C LEU A 30 -7.95 1.94 18.85
N GLU A 31 -8.91 1.82 19.77
CA GLU A 31 -9.12 2.78 20.85
C GLU A 31 -7.91 2.89 21.77
N ILE A 32 -7.38 1.72 22.21
CA ILE A 32 -6.19 1.66 23.07
C ILE A 32 -5.00 2.33 22.36
N TYR A 33 -4.77 1.96 21.09
CA TYR A 33 -3.72 2.58 20.28
C TYR A 33 -3.84 4.11 20.25
N LEU A 34 -5.04 4.63 19.94
CA LEU A 34 -5.27 6.08 19.85
C LEU A 34 -4.95 6.80 21.15
N LYS A 35 -5.31 6.20 22.30
CA LYS A 35 -5.15 6.80 23.63
C LYS A 35 -3.73 6.70 24.18
N GLU A 36 -3.03 5.60 23.90
CA GLU A 36 -1.78 5.25 24.56
C GLU A 36 -0.54 5.42 23.68
N ALA A 37 -0.65 5.16 22.38
CA ALA A 37 0.51 5.12 21.49
C ALA A 37 0.52 6.20 20.40
N ALA A 38 -0.64 6.65 19.93
CA ALA A 38 -0.77 7.50 18.74
C ALA A 38 0.03 8.80 18.83
N ILE A 39 0.03 9.46 20.01
CA ILE A 39 0.76 10.72 20.21
C ILE A 39 2.28 10.52 20.05
N ASP A 40 2.81 9.47 20.66
CA ASP A 40 4.25 9.23 20.67
C ASP A 40 4.73 8.74 19.28
N GLN A 41 3.94 7.92 18.61
CA GLN A 41 4.24 7.48 17.23
C GLN A 41 4.15 8.62 16.22
N ASP A 42 3.15 9.52 16.35
CA ASP A 42 3.04 10.71 15.48
C ASP A 42 4.23 11.67 15.69
N LYS A 43 4.64 11.88 16.95
CA LYS A 43 5.84 12.69 17.28
C LYS A 43 7.13 12.08 16.75
N ALA A 44 7.25 10.74 16.83
CA ALA A 44 8.40 10.03 16.33
C ALA A 44 8.45 9.94 14.79
N GLY A 45 7.38 10.38 14.09
CA GLY A 45 7.28 10.31 12.63
C GLY A 45 7.08 8.89 12.09
N ILE A 46 6.71 7.94 12.96
CA ILE A 46 6.45 6.55 12.57
C ILE A 46 5.09 6.43 11.89
N THR A 47 4.09 7.07 12.50
CA THR A 47 2.69 7.04 12.03
C THR A 47 2.12 8.44 12.05
N LYS A 48 1.42 8.84 11.00
CA LYS A 48 0.69 10.11 11.00
C LYS A 48 -0.78 9.88 11.27
N VAL A 49 -1.28 10.47 12.36
CA VAL A 49 -2.67 10.27 12.83
C VAL A 49 -3.54 11.46 12.48
N TYR A 50 -4.70 11.19 11.93
CA TYR A 50 -5.71 12.18 11.55
C TYR A 50 -7.02 11.92 12.26
N LEU A 51 -7.67 13.01 12.68
CA LEU A 51 -8.99 13.00 13.29
C LEU A 51 -10.01 13.52 12.29
N VAL A 52 -11.11 12.80 12.11
CA VAL A 52 -12.30 13.29 11.43
C VAL A 52 -13.23 13.80 12.49
N LYS A 53 -13.52 15.10 12.48
CA LYS A 53 -14.32 15.78 13.50
C LYS A 53 -15.60 16.35 12.90
N ASP A 54 -16.64 16.32 13.68
CA ASP A 54 -17.88 17.06 13.41
C ASP A 54 -17.64 18.55 13.73
N ILE A 55 -17.78 19.40 12.71
CA ILE A 55 -17.53 20.85 12.82
C ILE A 55 -18.43 21.50 13.87
N SER A 56 -19.70 21.06 13.95
CA SER A 56 -20.69 21.67 14.83
C SER A 56 -20.43 21.36 16.31
N SER A 57 -20.08 20.12 16.63
CA SER A 57 -19.87 19.66 18.01
C SER A 57 -18.41 19.61 18.45
N GLY A 58 -17.48 19.63 17.50
CA GLY A 58 -16.05 19.44 17.74
C GLY A 58 -15.67 18.01 18.18
N LYS A 59 -16.61 17.07 18.16
CA LYS A 59 -16.38 15.67 18.57
C LYS A 59 -15.66 14.90 17.49
N ILE A 60 -14.81 13.94 17.92
CA ILE A 60 -14.20 12.99 17.01
C ILE A 60 -15.25 11.98 16.54
N VAL A 61 -15.39 11.86 15.23
CA VAL A 61 -16.30 10.91 14.56
C VAL A 61 -15.57 9.64 14.16
N PHE A 62 -14.39 9.82 13.55
CA PHE A 62 -13.44 8.77 13.19
C PHE A 62 -12.02 9.24 13.46
N TYR A 63 -11.11 8.30 13.50
CA TYR A 63 -9.70 8.59 13.25
C TYR A 63 -9.14 7.59 12.23
N PHE A 64 -8.07 7.99 11.58
CA PHE A 64 -7.27 7.11 10.73
C PHE A 64 -5.79 7.41 10.91
N ALA A 65 -4.97 6.43 10.56
CA ALA A 65 -3.53 6.54 10.68
C ALA A 65 -2.83 6.04 9.42
N LEU A 66 -1.79 6.75 9.01
CA LEU A 66 -1.02 6.51 7.81
C LEU A 66 0.44 6.22 8.17
N ASN A 67 1.00 5.19 7.56
CA ASN A 67 2.42 4.89 7.60
C ASN A 67 3.02 5.06 6.20
N CYS A 68 4.30 5.45 6.14
CA CYS A 68 5.08 5.26 4.94
C CYS A 68 5.50 3.80 4.85
N GLY A 69 5.33 3.20 3.68
CA GLY A 69 5.67 1.81 3.44
C GLY A 69 6.29 1.60 2.07
N LEU A 70 6.66 0.37 1.83
CA LEU A 70 7.14 -0.11 0.55
C LEU A 70 6.30 -1.32 0.16
N LEU A 71 5.74 -1.29 -1.03
CA LEU A 71 5.28 -2.49 -1.69
C LEU A 71 6.47 -3.15 -2.36
N ILE A 72 6.67 -4.40 -2.03
CA ILE A 72 7.80 -5.20 -2.53
C ILE A 72 7.23 -6.24 -3.47
N ARG A 73 7.72 -6.26 -4.71
CA ARG A 73 7.47 -7.39 -5.60
C ARG A 73 8.58 -8.42 -5.39
N PRO A 74 8.28 -9.59 -4.81
CA PRO A 74 9.26 -10.65 -4.66
C PRO A 74 9.69 -11.16 -6.04
N TYR A 75 10.96 -11.57 -6.16
CA TYR A 75 11.45 -12.28 -7.32
C TYR A 75 10.62 -13.55 -7.57
N GLY A 76 10.08 -13.70 -8.78
CA GLY A 76 9.27 -14.85 -9.16
C GLY A 76 7.75 -14.66 -9.02
N GLN A 77 7.26 -13.56 -8.44
CA GLN A 77 5.86 -13.18 -8.63
C GLN A 77 5.69 -12.44 -9.95
N SER A 78 4.76 -12.91 -10.74
CA SER A 78 4.41 -12.35 -12.04
C SER A 78 2.98 -11.83 -12.03
N ASP A 79 2.77 -10.66 -12.65
CA ASP A 79 1.43 -10.14 -12.94
C ASP A 79 0.93 -10.64 -14.31
N LEU A 80 1.71 -11.50 -14.95
CA LEU A 80 1.33 -12.06 -16.23
C LEU A 80 0.29 -13.17 -16.04
N PRO A 81 -0.67 -13.32 -16.97
CA PRO A 81 -1.48 -14.50 -17.06
C PRO A 81 -0.60 -15.77 -17.13
N GLU A 82 -1.10 -16.89 -16.62
CA GLU A 82 -0.34 -18.15 -16.55
C GLU A 82 0.25 -18.58 -17.91
N GLU A 83 -0.54 -18.41 -18.98
CA GLU A 83 -0.11 -18.69 -20.35
C GLU A 83 1.06 -17.81 -20.81
N GLU A 84 1.05 -16.51 -20.46
CA GLU A 84 2.14 -15.59 -20.79
C GLU A 84 3.39 -15.86 -19.95
N GLU A 85 3.23 -16.28 -18.69
CA GLU A 85 4.32 -16.65 -17.80
C GLU A 85 5.06 -17.90 -18.31
N GLU A 86 4.33 -18.88 -18.84
CA GLU A 86 4.91 -20.05 -19.50
C GLU A 86 5.75 -19.64 -20.73
N ILE A 87 5.23 -18.75 -21.58
CA ILE A 87 5.95 -18.23 -22.74
C ILE A 87 7.23 -17.50 -22.32
N VAL A 88 7.17 -16.63 -21.29
CA VAL A 88 8.35 -15.92 -20.77
C VAL A 88 9.39 -16.91 -20.24
N THR A 89 8.96 -17.97 -19.58
CA THR A 89 9.86 -19.01 -19.08
C THR A 89 10.58 -19.73 -20.21
N MET A 90 9.85 -20.14 -21.25
CA MET A 90 10.41 -20.76 -22.45
C MET A 90 11.38 -19.82 -23.18
N LEU A 91 11.04 -18.54 -23.29
CA LEU A 91 11.93 -17.52 -23.87
C LEU A 91 13.23 -17.38 -23.09
N ILE A 92 13.20 -17.40 -21.75
CA ILE A 92 14.41 -17.37 -20.92
C ILE A 92 15.27 -18.60 -21.16
N GLU A 93 14.69 -19.78 -21.27
CA GLU A 93 15.39 -21.02 -21.56
C GLU A 93 16.04 -20.98 -22.96
N ALA A 94 15.30 -20.55 -23.97
CA ALA A 94 15.79 -20.39 -25.32
C ALA A 94 16.93 -19.34 -25.40
N LEU A 95 16.78 -18.19 -24.74
CA LEU A 95 17.82 -17.16 -24.68
C LEU A 95 19.09 -17.62 -23.96
N ASN A 96 19.00 -18.61 -23.08
CA ASN A 96 20.16 -19.22 -22.41
C ASN A 96 20.78 -20.37 -23.20
N GLY A 97 20.21 -20.73 -24.36
CA GLY A 97 20.66 -21.85 -25.16
C GLY A 97 20.31 -23.23 -24.62
N ASN A 98 19.39 -23.30 -23.65
CA ASN A 98 18.98 -24.52 -22.95
C ASN A 98 17.63 -25.08 -23.47
N GLY A 99 16.94 -24.36 -24.36
CA GLY A 99 15.62 -24.75 -24.86
C GLY A 99 15.73 -25.57 -26.18
N ASP A 100 14.79 -26.50 -26.35
CA ASP A 100 14.63 -27.27 -27.59
C ASP A 100 13.96 -26.46 -28.71
N ILE A 101 13.40 -25.28 -28.38
CA ILE A 101 12.64 -24.40 -29.28
C ILE A 101 13.39 -23.09 -29.43
N SER A 102 13.48 -22.56 -30.64
CA SER A 102 14.14 -21.28 -30.87
C SER A 102 13.32 -20.09 -30.39
N VAL A 103 13.98 -18.96 -30.09
CA VAL A 103 13.30 -17.71 -29.72
C VAL A 103 12.30 -17.29 -30.79
N ASP A 104 12.67 -17.39 -32.08
CA ASP A 104 11.82 -16.99 -33.20
C ASP A 104 10.56 -17.86 -33.29
N ASP A 105 10.69 -19.17 -33.07
CA ASP A 105 9.53 -20.06 -33.04
C ASP A 105 8.56 -19.72 -31.92
N ILE A 106 9.07 -19.47 -30.71
CA ILE A 106 8.24 -19.08 -29.55
C ILE A 106 7.52 -17.74 -29.79
N LEU A 107 8.23 -16.74 -30.34
CA LEU A 107 7.66 -15.44 -30.67
C LEU A 107 6.56 -15.52 -31.74
N SER A 108 6.62 -16.52 -32.63
CA SER A 108 5.59 -16.74 -33.64
C SER A 108 4.23 -17.18 -33.11
N TRP A 109 4.17 -17.59 -31.83
CA TRP A 109 2.91 -18.02 -31.16
C TRP A 109 2.02 -16.86 -30.76
N SER A 110 2.54 -15.65 -30.75
CA SER A 110 1.80 -14.46 -30.36
C SER A 110 1.91 -13.36 -31.41
N GLU A 111 0.89 -12.54 -31.54
CA GLU A 111 0.91 -11.39 -32.43
C GLU A 111 1.81 -10.26 -31.90
N GLU A 112 2.43 -9.49 -32.80
CA GLU A 112 2.97 -8.18 -32.45
C GLU A 112 1.82 -7.25 -31.99
N PRO A 113 1.92 -6.52 -30.85
CA PRO A 113 3.09 -6.23 -30.05
C PRO A 113 3.29 -7.13 -28.81
N VAL A 114 2.49 -8.20 -28.64
CA VAL A 114 2.53 -9.08 -27.45
C VAL A 114 3.88 -9.81 -27.39
N SER A 115 4.31 -10.39 -28.50
CA SER A 115 5.58 -11.12 -28.60
C SER A 115 6.79 -10.24 -28.25
N ALA A 116 6.83 -9.00 -28.72
CA ALA A 116 7.89 -8.05 -28.37
C ALA A 116 7.90 -7.68 -26.88
N ARG A 117 6.72 -7.54 -26.25
CA ARG A 117 6.58 -7.31 -24.84
C ARG A 117 7.10 -8.48 -24.02
N LEU A 118 6.72 -9.70 -24.36
CA LEU A 118 7.13 -10.91 -23.65
C LEU A 118 8.63 -11.16 -23.78
N LEU A 119 9.20 -10.91 -24.96
CA LEU A 119 10.65 -10.99 -25.18
C LEU A 119 11.41 -10.00 -24.28
N LYS A 120 10.96 -8.76 -24.23
CA LYS A 120 11.55 -7.74 -23.35
C LYS A 120 11.55 -8.16 -21.89
N ILE A 121 10.42 -8.69 -21.40
CA ILE A 121 10.30 -9.20 -20.03
C ILE A 121 11.25 -10.37 -19.79
N ALA A 122 11.38 -11.28 -20.76
CA ALA A 122 12.29 -12.42 -20.66
C ALA A 122 13.75 -11.98 -20.60
N GLU A 123 14.16 -11.01 -21.43
CA GLU A 123 15.52 -10.44 -21.43
C GLU A 123 15.82 -9.73 -20.10
N GLU A 124 14.92 -8.90 -19.60
CA GLU A 124 15.08 -8.21 -18.31
C GLU A 124 15.26 -9.21 -17.18
N ARG A 125 14.43 -10.27 -17.12
CA ARG A 125 14.52 -11.30 -16.10
C ARG A 125 15.78 -12.16 -16.22
N ARG A 126 16.20 -12.47 -17.44
CA ARG A 126 17.46 -13.20 -17.69
C ARG A 126 18.67 -12.40 -17.21
N ASN A 127 18.74 -11.13 -17.58
CA ASN A 127 19.85 -10.25 -17.19
C ASN A 127 19.90 -10.07 -15.67
N TYR A 128 18.76 -9.87 -15.01
CA TYR A 128 18.69 -9.82 -13.55
C TYR A 128 19.19 -11.10 -12.88
N LYS A 129 18.85 -12.30 -13.42
CA LYS A 129 19.39 -13.57 -12.90
C LYS A 129 20.89 -13.67 -13.06
N ALA A 130 21.43 -13.21 -14.17
CA ALA A 130 22.87 -13.21 -14.43
C ALA A 130 23.62 -12.29 -13.46
N ASP A 131 23.10 -11.08 -13.21
CA ASP A 131 23.67 -10.13 -12.26
C ASP A 131 23.62 -10.67 -10.83
N VAL A 132 22.52 -11.30 -10.41
CA VAL A 132 22.37 -11.93 -9.08
C VAL A 132 23.30 -13.14 -8.91
N GLN A 133 23.58 -13.90 -9.97
CA GLN A 133 24.51 -15.05 -9.92
C GLN A 133 25.98 -14.62 -9.92
N ALA A 134 26.31 -13.48 -10.52
CA ALA A 134 27.68 -12.95 -10.51
C ALA A 134 28.14 -12.48 -9.11
N ASP A 135 27.19 -12.12 -8.25
CA ASP A 135 27.44 -11.62 -6.89
C ASP A 135 27.36 -12.71 -5.80
N ILE A 136 27.73 -13.95 -6.08
CA ILE A 136 27.49 -15.15 -5.22
C ILE A 136 28.28 -15.18 -3.89
N GLU A 137 29.08 -14.19 -3.52
CA GLU A 137 29.73 -14.10 -2.21
C GLU A 137 28.89 -13.46 -1.10
N HIS A 138 27.60 -13.21 -1.32
CA HIS A 138 26.73 -12.53 -0.38
C HIS A 138 26.21 -13.42 0.77
N THR A 139 26.00 -12.79 1.92
CA THR A 139 25.34 -13.40 3.09
C THR A 139 23.90 -13.81 2.79
N GLN A 140 23.28 -14.64 3.65
CA GLN A 140 21.88 -15.06 3.47
C GLN A 140 20.90 -13.87 3.50
N GLU A 141 21.23 -12.81 4.24
CA GLU A 141 20.45 -11.58 4.31
C GLU A 141 20.53 -10.78 3.01
N GLU A 142 21.73 -10.67 2.43
CA GLU A 142 21.95 -10.07 1.10
C GLU A 142 21.23 -10.87 0.00
N LYS A 143 21.29 -12.21 0.04
CA LYS A 143 20.53 -13.06 -0.88
C LYS A 143 19.01 -12.87 -0.77
N ASN A 144 18.50 -12.59 0.43
CA ASN A 144 17.08 -12.29 0.61
C ASN A 144 16.73 -10.89 0.08
N ALA A 145 17.61 -9.91 0.23
CA ALA A 145 17.44 -8.58 -0.34
C ALA A 145 17.45 -8.60 -1.89
N LEU A 146 18.31 -9.42 -2.51
CA LEU A 146 18.40 -9.62 -3.95
C LEU A 146 17.16 -10.35 -4.56
N ARG A 147 16.27 -10.91 -3.71
CA ARG A 147 14.99 -11.49 -4.17
C ARG A 147 13.89 -10.45 -4.39
N VAL A 148 14.16 -9.19 -4.10
CA VAL A 148 13.23 -8.09 -4.33
C VAL A 148 13.43 -7.56 -5.75
N LEU A 149 12.46 -7.75 -6.63
CA LEU A 149 12.49 -7.29 -8.02
C LEU A 149 12.30 -5.78 -8.10
N GLU A 150 11.30 -5.29 -7.39
CA GLU A 150 10.93 -3.88 -7.43
C GLU A 150 10.41 -3.45 -6.05
N GLN A 151 10.67 -2.20 -5.74
CA GLN A 151 10.16 -1.55 -4.53
C GLN A 151 9.40 -0.29 -4.94
N PHE A 152 8.17 -0.19 -4.50
CA PHE A 152 7.32 0.95 -4.79
C PHE A 152 7.02 1.70 -3.50
N PRO A 153 7.30 3.02 -3.45
CA PRO A 153 6.87 3.82 -2.32
C PRO A 153 5.34 3.79 -2.21
N ALA A 154 4.86 3.51 -1.02
CA ALA A 154 3.44 3.31 -0.77
C ALA A 154 3.01 3.97 0.54
N ILE A 155 1.72 4.24 0.67
CA ILE A 155 1.09 4.65 1.92
C ILE A 155 0.22 3.50 2.42
N GLU A 156 0.43 3.10 3.66
CA GLU A 156 -0.43 2.19 4.39
C GLU A 156 -1.48 2.97 5.16
N LEU A 157 -2.76 2.66 4.95
CA LEU A 157 -3.82 3.06 5.87
C LEU A 157 -3.91 2.02 6.99
N SER A 158 -3.07 2.19 8.00
CA SER A 158 -2.87 1.19 9.06
C SER A 158 -4.02 1.12 10.06
N HIS A 159 -4.76 2.21 10.25
CA HIS A 159 -5.88 2.30 11.19
C HIS A 159 -7.03 3.11 10.61
N PHE A 160 -8.25 2.61 10.78
CA PHE A 160 -9.48 3.35 10.50
C PHE A 160 -10.55 2.92 11.51
N CYS A 161 -10.95 3.81 12.41
CA CYS A 161 -11.86 3.48 13.50
C CYS A 161 -12.91 4.55 13.75
N LYS A 162 -14.17 4.09 13.89
CA LYS A 162 -15.31 4.93 14.25
C LYS A 162 -15.41 5.11 15.75
N ASN A 163 -15.73 6.33 16.18
CA ASN A 163 -16.15 6.57 17.57
C ASN A 163 -17.55 5.99 17.79
N ALA A 164 -17.65 5.00 18.66
CA ALA A 164 -18.90 4.29 18.96
C ALA A 164 -19.95 5.19 19.66
N ASP A 165 -19.48 6.20 20.40
CA ASP A 165 -20.35 7.13 21.13
C ASP A 165 -20.85 8.29 20.26
N TYR A 166 -20.29 8.46 19.05
CA TYR A 166 -20.77 9.46 18.12
C TYR A 166 -22.08 9.04 17.49
N ARG A 167 -23.09 9.90 17.57
CA ARG A 167 -24.38 9.76 16.88
C ARG A 167 -24.53 10.89 15.87
N LEU A 168 -24.82 10.50 14.63
CA LEU A 168 -25.09 11.46 13.59
C LEU A 168 -26.43 12.15 13.84
N SER A 169 -26.46 13.46 13.73
CA SER A 169 -27.67 14.28 13.88
C SER A 169 -28.52 14.36 12.61
N MET A 170 -27.98 13.94 11.45
CA MET A 170 -28.67 13.95 10.16
C MET A 170 -28.80 12.52 9.63
N GLU A 171 -29.87 12.26 8.87
CA GLU A 171 -30.00 11.04 8.10
C GLU A 171 -29.08 11.13 6.86
N ILE A 172 -28.25 10.12 6.65
CA ILE A 172 -27.49 9.91 5.44
C ILE A 172 -27.96 8.58 4.85
N ASP A 173 -28.20 8.55 3.54
CA ASP A 173 -28.69 7.36 2.82
C ASP A 173 -27.69 6.20 2.77
N ILE A 174 -26.42 6.47 3.13
CA ILE A 174 -25.32 5.50 3.11
C ILE A 174 -24.69 5.36 4.51
N PRO A 175 -24.09 4.22 4.84
CA PRO A 175 -23.40 4.04 6.12
C PRO A 175 -22.34 5.12 6.35
N LEU A 176 -22.36 5.76 7.52
CA LEU A 176 -21.43 6.85 7.86
C LEU A 176 -19.94 6.46 7.66
N GLY A 177 -19.58 5.22 7.98
CA GLY A 177 -18.20 4.73 7.76
C GLY A 177 -17.81 4.71 6.28
N PHE A 178 -18.74 4.31 5.41
CA PHE A 178 -18.54 4.32 3.96
C PHE A 178 -18.39 5.75 3.44
N TYR A 179 -19.27 6.65 3.87
CA TYR A 179 -19.19 8.07 3.50
C TYR A 179 -17.84 8.68 3.91
N VAL A 180 -17.46 8.55 5.19
CA VAL A 180 -16.19 9.12 5.69
C VAL A 180 -14.99 8.52 4.96
N PHE A 181 -15.00 7.22 4.69
CA PHE A 181 -13.91 6.56 3.99
C PHE A 181 -13.73 7.10 2.56
N TRP A 182 -14.79 7.05 1.75
CA TRP A 182 -14.70 7.38 0.33
C TRP A 182 -14.68 8.88 0.04
N GLU A 183 -15.46 9.68 0.80
CA GLU A 183 -15.60 11.11 0.53
C GLU A 183 -14.57 11.98 1.27
N MET A 184 -13.87 11.41 2.26
CA MET A 184 -12.94 12.17 3.07
C MET A 184 -11.56 11.55 3.16
N VAL A 185 -11.47 10.28 3.63
CA VAL A 185 -10.17 9.64 3.87
C VAL A 185 -9.45 9.37 2.56
N VAL A 186 -10.09 8.73 1.59
CA VAL A 186 -9.46 8.42 0.30
C VAL A 186 -8.96 9.66 -0.42
N PRO A 187 -9.73 10.75 -0.57
CA PRO A 187 -9.21 11.98 -1.20
C PRO A 187 -8.01 12.60 -0.46
N GLU A 188 -8.02 12.60 0.88
CA GLU A 188 -6.90 13.14 1.65
C GLU A 188 -5.65 12.27 1.51
N VAL A 189 -5.80 10.94 1.54
CA VAL A 189 -4.68 10.00 1.33
C VAL A 189 -4.10 10.12 -0.07
N LEU A 190 -4.94 10.24 -1.11
CA LEU A 190 -4.50 10.46 -2.49
C LEU A 190 -3.73 11.76 -2.65
N LYS A 191 -4.19 12.84 -2.01
CA LYS A 191 -3.49 14.11 -1.99
C LYS A 191 -2.10 13.99 -1.35
N ILE A 192 -2.01 13.32 -0.19
CA ILE A 192 -0.74 13.06 0.50
C ILE A 192 0.17 12.20 -0.39
N ALA A 193 -0.34 11.12 -0.97
CA ALA A 193 0.41 10.22 -1.85
C ALA A 193 1.03 10.99 -3.03
N THR A 194 0.24 11.87 -3.66
CA THR A 194 0.71 12.72 -4.76
C THR A 194 1.82 13.66 -4.30
N MET A 195 1.67 14.28 -3.12
CA MET A 195 2.66 15.23 -2.58
C MET A 195 4.00 14.57 -2.24
N VAL A 196 4.00 13.32 -1.78
CA VAL A 196 5.22 12.58 -1.39
C VAL A 196 5.72 11.62 -2.47
N GLY A 197 5.04 11.54 -3.61
CA GLY A 197 5.44 10.68 -4.73
C GLY A 197 5.19 9.18 -4.51
N CYS A 198 4.26 8.81 -3.62
CA CYS A 198 3.85 7.43 -3.44
C CYS A 198 2.93 6.98 -4.58
N GLN A 199 3.20 5.80 -5.13
CA GLN A 199 2.46 5.24 -6.27
C GLN A 199 1.28 4.38 -5.84
N TYR A 200 1.33 3.84 -4.63
CA TYR A 200 0.35 2.88 -4.13
C TYR A 200 -0.18 3.27 -2.76
N ILE A 201 -1.43 2.89 -2.51
CA ILE A 201 -2.10 2.96 -1.21
C ILE A 201 -2.60 1.55 -0.92
N TYR A 202 -2.35 1.06 0.30
CA TYR A 202 -2.82 -0.27 0.72
C TYR A 202 -3.37 -0.25 2.16
N LEU A 203 -4.12 -1.30 2.50
CA LEU A 203 -4.77 -1.52 3.79
C LEU A 203 -4.14 -2.69 4.51
#